data_87dba2c3caf3e3b465e57e9a50f58024
#
_entry.id   87dba2c3caf3e3b465e57e9a50f58024
#
_cell.length_a   1.000
_cell.length_b   1.000
_cell.length_c   1.000
_cell.angle_alpha   90.00
_cell.angle_beta   90.00
_cell.angle_gamma   90.00
#
_symmetry.space_group_name_H-M   'P 1'
#
loop_
_entity.id
_entity.type
_entity.pdbx_description
1 polymer ?
#
loop_
_entity_poly.entity_id
_entity_poly.type
_entity_poly.pdbx_seq_one_letter_code
_entity_poly.pdbx_strand_id
1 'polypeptide(L)'
;MTPSLVAGRVRIRPPRAADAEQLGVLNRQLGYAAEIQELVARIDRLSELREHFVAVAEVDGTVVGWVQAEHRFSMEAGDRAELVGLIVGAAARRSGVGGLLVQAAEDWAADRGLRSIVVRSNVIRPESHSFYKQIGYTQSKTQHVYAKSLQRKSVEC
;
A
#
# COMPACT_ATOMS: atom_id res chain seq x y z
N MET A 1 17.38 -0.73 24.60
CA MET A 1 17.33 0.11 23.41
C MET A 1 17.46 -0.76 22.17
N THR A 2 16.34 -1.14 21.60
CA THR A 2 16.35 -2.11 20.51
C THR A 2 15.75 -1.65 19.19
N PRO A 3 15.32 -0.39 19.00
CA PRO A 3 14.59 -0.05 17.79
C PRO A 3 15.45 0.21 16.54
N SER A 4 16.70 0.60 16.72
CA SER A 4 17.53 0.99 15.58
C SER A 4 18.12 -0.19 14.82
N LEU A 5 17.99 -1.39 15.34
CA LEU A 5 18.47 -2.61 14.71
C LEU A 5 17.57 -3.12 13.60
N VAL A 6 16.30 -2.68 13.58
CA VAL A 6 15.33 -3.13 12.60
C VAL A 6 15.60 -2.51 11.23
N ALA A 7 16.00 -1.24 11.18
CA ALA A 7 16.25 -0.54 9.93
C ALA A 7 17.38 -1.17 9.10
N GLY A 8 18.43 -1.71 9.75
CA GLY A 8 19.52 -2.38 9.08
C GLY A 8 19.19 -3.78 8.55
N ARG A 9 18.07 -4.35 8.95
CA ARG A 9 17.63 -5.70 8.58
C ARG A 9 16.38 -5.72 7.70
N VAL A 10 15.82 -4.56 7.41
CA VAL A 10 14.62 -4.47 6.58
C VAL A 10 15.01 -4.60 5.11
N ARG A 11 14.38 -5.53 4.44
CA ARG A 11 14.52 -5.71 3.00
C ARG A 11 13.21 -5.36 2.33
N ILE A 12 13.25 -4.40 1.41
CA ILE A 12 12.11 -4.03 0.59
C ILE A 12 12.25 -4.78 -0.73
N ARG A 13 11.24 -5.54 -1.08
CA ARG A 13 11.29 -6.38 -2.29
C ARG A 13 9.88 -6.57 -2.88
N PRO A 14 9.79 -7.02 -4.14
CA PRO A 14 8.48 -7.38 -4.70
C PRO A 14 7.86 -8.56 -3.94
N PRO A 15 6.52 -8.63 -3.85
CA PRO A 15 5.86 -9.78 -3.25
C PRO A 15 5.97 -11.01 -4.13
N ARG A 16 5.91 -12.18 -3.50
CA ARG A 16 5.89 -13.49 -4.16
C ARG A 16 4.65 -14.24 -3.71
N ALA A 17 4.23 -15.24 -4.49
CA ALA A 17 3.09 -16.08 -4.14
C ALA A 17 3.25 -16.69 -2.73
N ALA A 18 4.48 -17.05 -2.35
CA ALA A 18 4.78 -17.61 -1.03
C ALA A 18 4.50 -16.63 0.13
N ASP A 19 4.38 -15.33 -0.15
CA ASP A 19 4.09 -14.32 0.87
C ASP A 19 2.60 -14.24 1.22
N ALA A 20 1.72 -14.86 0.43
CA ALA A 20 0.27 -14.68 0.54
C ALA A 20 -0.27 -15.00 1.93
N GLU A 21 0.24 -16.02 2.59
CA GLU A 21 -0.19 -16.37 3.95
C GLU A 21 0.11 -15.26 4.95
N GLN A 22 1.34 -14.74 4.93
CA GLN A 22 1.74 -13.67 5.84
C GLN A 22 1.02 -12.36 5.51
N LEU A 23 0.80 -12.06 4.24
CA LEU A 23 0.03 -10.89 3.81
C LEU A 23 -1.42 -10.99 4.28
N GLY A 24 -2.00 -12.19 4.24
CA GLY A 24 -3.34 -12.44 4.77
C GLY A 24 -3.44 -12.14 6.25
N VAL A 25 -2.44 -12.50 7.03
CA VAL A 25 -2.38 -12.19 8.47
C VAL A 25 -2.34 -10.67 8.70
N LEU A 26 -1.50 -9.96 7.96
CA LEU A 26 -1.40 -8.50 8.05
C LEU A 26 -2.72 -7.82 7.70
N ASN A 27 -3.36 -8.25 6.63
CA ASN A 27 -4.62 -7.67 6.17
C ASN A 27 -5.73 -7.87 7.21
N ARG A 28 -5.79 -9.04 7.85
CA ARG A 28 -6.78 -9.31 8.90
C ARG A 28 -6.62 -8.42 10.12
N GLN A 29 -5.40 -7.99 10.45
CA GLN A 29 -5.18 -7.05 11.55
C GLN A 29 -5.91 -5.72 11.36
N LEU A 30 -6.18 -5.34 10.10
CA LEU A 30 -6.92 -4.12 9.78
C LEU A 30 -8.34 -4.39 9.27
N GLY A 31 -8.85 -5.61 9.45
CA GLY A 31 -10.22 -5.96 9.10
C GLY A 31 -10.44 -6.32 7.63
N TYR A 32 -9.37 -6.52 6.86
CA TYR A 32 -9.46 -6.96 5.48
C TYR A 32 -9.22 -8.47 5.40
N ALA A 33 -10.27 -9.23 5.09
CA ALA A 33 -10.16 -10.68 4.93
C ALA A 33 -10.09 -11.03 3.46
N ALA A 34 -9.16 -11.91 3.11
CA ALA A 34 -9.10 -12.51 1.78
C ALA A 34 -8.52 -13.91 1.91
N GLU A 35 -9.00 -14.82 1.08
CA GLU A 35 -8.44 -16.16 1.02
C GLU A 35 -7.03 -16.11 0.44
N ILE A 36 -6.19 -17.05 0.85
CA ILE A 36 -4.80 -17.14 0.36
C ILE A 36 -4.75 -17.20 -1.15
N GLN A 37 -5.63 -17.98 -1.76
CA GLN A 37 -5.70 -18.15 -3.22
C GLN A 37 -6.05 -16.84 -3.93
N GLU A 38 -6.93 -16.02 -3.34
CA GLU A 38 -7.27 -14.71 -3.87
C GLU A 38 -6.04 -13.77 -3.82
N LEU A 39 -5.29 -13.82 -2.73
CA LEU A 39 -4.08 -13.01 -2.58
C LEU A 39 -3.00 -13.42 -3.58
N VAL A 40 -2.81 -14.72 -3.79
CA VAL A 40 -1.88 -15.23 -4.80
C VAL A 40 -2.26 -14.69 -6.17
N ALA A 41 -3.54 -14.78 -6.53
CA ALA A 41 -4.02 -14.29 -7.83
C ALA A 41 -3.80 -12.77 -7.98
N ARG A 42 -4.03 -12.00 -6.91
CA ARG A 42 -3.79 -10.56 -6.92
C ARG A 42 -2.31 -10.21 -7.06
N ILE A 43 -1.43 -10.94 -6.37
CA ILE A 43 0.02 -10.75 -6.48
C ILE A 43 0.48 -11.02 -7.91
N ASP A 44 0.04 -12.13 -8.49
CA ASP A 44 0.39 -12.49 -9.87
C ASP A 44 -0.09 -11.44 -10.86
N ARG A 45 -1.33 -10.97 -10.72
CA ARG A 45 -1.88 -9.94 -11.59
C ARG A 45 -1.12 -8.62 -11.46
N LEU A 46 -0.83 -8.19 -10.23
CA LEU A 46 -0.11 -6.93 -9.99
C LEU A 46 1.31 -6.97 -10.56
N SER A 47 1.96 -8.13 -10.57
CA SER A 47 3.30 -8.27 -11.13
C SER A 47 3.35 -8.01 -12.64
N GLU A 48 2.22 -8.14 -13.32
CA GLU A 48 2.10 -7.93 -14.77
C GLU A 48 1.64 -6.52 -15.13
N LEU A 49 1.13 -5.75 -14.17
CA LEU A 49 0.57 -4.43 -14.42
C LEU A 49 1.63 -3.34 -14.23
N ARG A 50 2.07 -2.76 -15.34
CA ARG A 50 3.11 -1.72 -15.34
C ARG A 50 2.72 -0.45 -14.58
N GLU A 51 1.42 -0.17 -14.50
CA GLU A 51 0.90 1.02 -13.84
C GLU A 51 0.83 0.87 -12.32
N HIS A 52 1.22 -0.29 -11.79
CA HIS A 52 1.16 -0.60 -10.37
C HIS A 52 2.53 -0.95 -9.82
N PHE A 53 2.73 -0.56 -8.58
CA PHE A 53 3.91 -0.90 -7.79
C PHE A 53 3.46 -1.55 -6.50
N VAL A 54 4.03 -2.69 -6.17
CA VAL A 54 3.80 -3.36 -4.89
C VAL A 54 5.13 -3.81 -4.32
N ALA A 55 5.33 -3.56 -3.04
CA ALA A 55 6.51 -4.05 -2.34
C ALA A 55 6.12 -4.53 -0.95
N VAL A 56 6.88 -5.49 -0.45
CA VAL A 56 6.78 -5.98 0.92
C VAL A 56 8.05 -5.62 1.68
N ALA A 57 7.91 -5.45 2.97
CA ALA A 57 9.02 -5.29 3.88
C ALA A 57 9.24 -6.60 4.62
N GLU A 58 10.44 -7.14 4.52
CA GLU A 58 10.85 -8.38 5.16
C GLU A 58 11.90 -8.07 6.23
N VAL A 59 11.69 -8.63 7.42
CA VAL A 59 12.62 -8.54 8.54
C VAL A 59 12.91 -9.96 9.01
N ASP A 60 14.15 -10.38 8.91
CA ASP A 60 14.59 -11.72 9.33
C ASP A 60 13.71 -12.85 8.77
N GLY A 61 13.38 -12.77 7.47
CA GLY A 61 12.58 -13.78 6.79
C GLY A 61 11.07 -13.65 6.97
N THR A 62 10.60 -12.67 7.72
CA THR A 62 9.17 -12.46 7.99
C THR A 62 8.68 -11.19 7.30
N VAL A 63 7.57 -11.29 6.56
CA VAL A 63 6.92 -10.13 5.96
C VAL A 63 6.17 -9.37 7.05
N VAL A 64 6.57 -8.12 7.27
CA VAL A 64 6.03 -7.28 8.35
C VAL A 64 5.20 -6.10 7.84
N GLY A 65 5.16 -5.88 6.54
CA GLY A 65 4.37 -4.81 5.96
C GLY A 65 4.36 -4.86 4.44
N TRP A 66 3.47 -4.08 3.82
CA TRP A 66 3.43 -3.95 2.37
C TRP A 66 2.91 -2.57 1.97
N VAL A 67 3.23 -2.17 0.75
CA VAL A 67 2.76 -0.94 0.12
C VAL A 67 2.31 -1.22 -1.30
N GLN A 68 1.27 -0.53 -1.73
CA GLN A 68 0.86 -0.51 -3.13
C GLN A 68 0.67 0.93 -3.59
N ALA A 69 1.21 1.24 -4.76
CA ALA A 69 0.99 2.51 -5.43
C ALA A 69 0.57 2.26 -6.87
N GLU A 70 -0.11 3.23 -7.46
CA GLU A 70 -0.46 3.17 -8.87
C GLU A 70 -0.19 4.48 -9.57
N HIS A 71 0.11 4.38 -10.86
CA HIS A 71 0.19 5.51 -11.76
C HIS A 71 -1.22 5.79 -12.27
N ARG A 72 -1.80 6.91 -11.89
CA ARG A 72 -3.13 7.31 -12.31
C ARG A 72 -3.06 8.44 -13.31
N PHE A 73 -3.94 8.35 -14.29
CA PHE A 73 -4.18 9.44 -15.23
C PHE A 73 -5.63 9.89 -15.09
N SER A 74 -5.83 11.18 -14.90
CA SER A 74 -7.18 11.76 -14.84
C SER A 74 -7.25 13.03 -15.69
N MET A 75 -8.45 13.34 -16.16
CA MET A 75 -8.67 14.56 -16.91
C MET A 75 -8.40 15.80 -16.09
N GLU A 76 -8.67 15.74 -14.77
CA GLU A 76 -8.47 16.88 -13.86
C GLU A 76 -7.00 17.16 -13.57
N ALA A 77 -6.23 16.11 -13.29
CA ALA A 77 -4.91 16.26 -12.71
C ALA A 77 -3.77 15.72 -13.60
N GLY A 78 -4.10 15.04 -14.70
CA GLY A 78 -3.10 14.36 -15.52
C GLY A 78 -2.50 13.17 -14.81
N ASP A 79 -1.21 12.99 -14.97
CA ASP A 79 -0.47 11.86 -14.40
C ASP A 79 -0.01 12.15 -12.98
N ARG A 80 -0.26 11.22 -12.08
CA ARG A 80 0.25 11.26 -10.71
C ARG A 80 0.30 9.86 -10.12
N ALA A 81 1.09 9.68 -9.08
CA ALA A 81 1.07 8.46 -8.30
C ALA A 81 0.02 8.54 -7.20
N GLU A 82 -0.56 7.41 -6.84
CA GLU A 82 -1.44 7.29 -5.69
C GLU A 82 -1.00 6.10 -4.84
N LEU A 83 -0.83 6.33 -3.55
CA LEU A 83 -0.67 5.25 -2.57
C LEU A 83 -2.04 4.63 -2.35
N VAL A 84 -2.19 3.40 -2.81
CA VAL A 84 -3.46 2.66 -2.76
C VAL A 84 -3.61 1.92 -1.44
N GLY A 85 -2.50 1.46 -0.88
CA GLY A 85 -2.51 0.76 0.38
C GLY A 85 -1.16 0.78 1.06
N LEU A 86 -1.18 0.81 2.37
CA LEU A 86 0.01 0.71 3.21
C LEU A 86 -0.40 0.02 4.51
N ILE A 87 0.20 -1.11 4.78
CA ILE A 87 -0.03 -1.84 6.02
C ILE A 87 1.32 -2.19 6.64
N VAL A 88 1.46 -1.90 7.93
CA VAL A 88 2.58 -2.34 8.75
C VAL A 88 2.01 -3.12 9.92
N GLY A 89 2.50 -4.34 10.13
CA GLY A 89 2.06 -5.19 11.22
C GLY A 89 2.30 -4.56 12.58
N ALA A 90 1.46 -4.90 13.55
CA ALA A 90 1.50 -4.30 14.89
C ALA A 90 2.89 -4.42 15.55
N ALA A 91 3.57 -5.55 15.36
CA ALA A 91 4.89 -5.81 15.93
C ALA A 91 6.01 -4.94 15.33
N ALA A 92 5.80 -4.42 14.13
CA ALA A 92 6.79 -3.62 13.41
C ALA A 92 6.44 -2.13 13.37
N ARG A 93 5.36 -1.70 14.00
CA ARG A 93 5.00 -0.28 14.05
C ARG A 93 6.04 0.50 14.84
N ARG A 94 6.23 1.77 14.47
CA ARG A 94 7.24 2.67 15.07
C ARG A 94 8.69 2.22 14.86
N SER A 95 8.92 1.32 13.91
CA SER A 95 10.26 0.81 13.58
C SER A 95 10.88 1.48 12.36
N GLY A 96 10.13 2.38 11.68
CA GLY A 96 10.58 3.00 10.44
C GLY A 96 10.23 2.21 9.18
N VAL A 97 9.62 1.05 9.30
CA VAL A 97 9.24 0.20 8.16
C VAL A 97 8.26 0.92 7.23
N GLY A 98 7.25 1.61 7.78
CA GLY A 98 6.29 2.36 6.98
C GLY A 98 6.96 3.43 6.12
N GLY A 99 7.89 4.16 6.69
CA GLY A 99 8.66 5.18 5.96
C GLY A 99 9.48 4.60 4.81
N LEU A 100 10.09 3.43 5.03
CA LEU A 100 10.85 2.74 3.99
C LEU A 100 9.97 2.25 2.85
N LEU A 101 8.79 1.73 3.18
CA LEU A 101 7.82 1.30 2.17
C LEU A 101 7.31 2.47 1.33
N VAL A 102 6.96 3.58 1.98
CA VAL A 102 6.53 4.79 1.25
C VAL A 102 7.66 5.34 0.39
N GLN A 103 8.88 5.35 0.90
CA GLN A 103 10.04 5.80 0.13
C GLN A 103 10.22 4.97 -1.14
N ALA A 104 10.05 3.66 -1.05
CA ALA A 104 10.12 2.78 -2.22
C ALA A 104 9.06 3.15 -3.27
N ALA A 105 7.84 3.45 -2.84
CA ALA A 105 6.78 3.89 -3.74
C ALA A 105 7.09 5.26 -4.37
N GLU A 106 7.63 6.19 -3.61
CA GLU A 106 8.04 7.50 -4.10
C GLU A 106 9.17 7.38 -5.13
N ASP A 107 10.15 6.52 -4.88
CA ASP A 107 11.24 6.29 -5.82
C ASP A 107 10.73 5.71 -7.13
N TRP A 108 9.83 4.74 -7.05
CA TRP A 108 9.17 4.18 -8.23
C TRP A 108 8.43 5.26 -9.04
N ALA A 109 7.68 6.12 -8.36
CA ALA A 109 6.94 7.19 -9.00
C ALA A 109 7.88 8.21 -9.66
N ALA A 110 8.93 8.61 -8.97
CA ALA A 110 9.92 9.54 -9.49
C ALA A 110 10.65 8.97 -10.72
N ASP A 111 11.01 7.69 -10.69
CA ASP A 111 11.66 7.01 -11.82
C ASP A 111 10.75 6.95 -13.05
N ARG A 112 9.43 6.99 -12.87
CA ARG A 112 8.46 7.07 -13.96
C ARG A 112 8.23 8.51 -14.45
N GLY A 113 8.88 9.50 -13.85
CA GLY A 113 8.71 10.90 -14.20
C GLY A 113 7.49 11.56 -13.57
N LEU A 114 6.86 10.91 -12.60
CA LEU A 114 5.70 11.48 -11.90
C LEU A 114 6.16 12.51 -10.89
N ARG A 115 5.44 13.63 -10.80
CA ARG A 115 5.83 14.79 -9.98
C ARG A 115 5.11 14.86 -8.65
N SER A 116 4.09 14.05 -8.45
CA SER A 116 3.32 14.07 -7.21
C SER A 116 2.83 12.69 -6.85
N ILE A 117 2.64 12.50 -5.55
CA ILE A 117 2.05 11.30 -5.00
C ILE A 117 0.98 11.70 -3.98
N VAL A 118 -0.17 11.04 -4.06
CA VAL A 118 -1.32 11.31 -3.22
C VAL A 118 -1.64 10.06 -2.41
N VAL A 119 -2.05 10.25 -1.17
CA VAL A 119 -2.57 9.17 -0.34
C VAL A 119 -3.90 9.59 0.27
N ARG A 120 -4.84 8.66 0.33
CA ARG A 120 -6.11 8.86 1.02
C ARG A 120 -6.08 8.14 2.35
N SER A 121 -6.02 8.92 3.43
CA SER A 121 -6.02 8.40 4.78
C SER A 121 -7.42 8.53 5.38
N ASN A 122 -7.87 7.49 6.06
CA ASN A 122 -9.17 7.52 6.72
C ASN A 122 -9.13 8.51 7.88
N VAL A 123 -10.10 9.43 7.93
CA VAL A 123 -10.17 10.48 8.95
C VAL A 123 -10.31 9.96 10.38
N ILE A 124 -10.79 8.74 10.55
CA ILE A 124 -10.93 8.13 11.88
C ILE A 124 -9.66 7.48 12.40
N ARG A 125 -8.55 7.55 11.64
CA ARG A 125 -7.26 6.98 12.05
C ARG A 125 -6.23 8.10 12.26
N PRO A 126 -6.24 8.77 13.43
CA PRO A 126 -5.36 9.92 13.67
C PRO A 126 -3.86 9.57 13.64
N GLU A 127 -3.47 8.35 14.01
CA GLU A 127 -2.08 7.91 13.94
C GLU A 127 -1.55 7.86 12.51
N SER A 128 -2.40 7.54 11.52
CA SER A 128 -2.02 7.59 10.11
C SER A 128 -1.78 9.02 9.66
N HIS A 129 -2.58 9.97 10.12
CA HIS A 129 -2.40 11.39 9.80
C HIS A 129 -1.07 11.91 10.31
N SER A 130 -0.70 11.61 11.55
CA SER A 130 0.60 11.96 12.13
C SER A 130 1.75 11.38 11.32
N PHE A 131 1.64 10.11 10.94
CA PHE A 131 2.65 9.43 10.14
C PHE A 131 2.92 10.15 8.83
N TYR A 132 1.88 10.46 8.05
CA TYR A 132 2.05 11.10 6.75
C TYR A 132 2.65 12.50 6.89
N LYS A 133 2.24 13.27 7.89
CA LYS A 133 2.84 14.59 8.14
C LYS A 133 4.32 14.49 8.49
N GLN A 134 4.71 13.49 9.27
CA GLN A 134 6.11 13.29 9.65
C GLN A 134 7.02 12.97 8.47
N ILE A 135 6.50 12.29 7.46
CA ILE A 135 7.28 11.94 6.27
C ILE A 135 7.12 12.94 5.11
N GLY A 136 6.56 14.11 5.40
CA GLY A 136 6.55 15.22 4.45
C GLY A 136 5.28 15.41 3.65
N TYR A 137 4.21 14.70 3.98
CA TYR A 137 2.92 14.86 3.31
C TYR A 137 2.13 16.00 3.94
N THR A 138 1.44 16.75 3.09
CA THR A 138 0.58 17.86 3.52
C THR A 138 -0.86 17.52 3.20
N GLN A 139 -1.76 17.74 4.15
CA GLN A 139 -3.17 17.53 3.91
C GLN A 139 -3.69 18.51 2.86
N SER A 140 -4.24 18.01 1.77
CA SER A 140 -4.79 18.83 0.70
C SER A 140 -6.29 19.05 0.85
N LYS A 141 -7.04 18.00 1.23
CA LYS A 141 -8.50 18.06 1.38
C LYS A 141 -9.04 16.88 2.16
N THR A 142 -10.27 17.00 2.60
CA THR A 142 -11.05 15.90 3.17
C THR A 142 -12.16 15.54 2.19
N GLN A 143 -12.40 14.27 1.95
CA GLN A 143 -13.40 13.79 1.00
C GLN A 143 -14.29 12.74 1.64
N HIS A 144 -15.54 12.69 1.16
CA HIS A 144 -16.43 11.57 1.43
C HIS A 144 -16.30 10.55 0.29
N VAL A 145 -16.37 9.27 0.64
CA VAL A 145 -16.32 8.18 -0.33
C VAL A 145 -17.69 7.53 -0.39
N TYR A 146 -18.25 7.43 -1.59
CA TYR A 146 -19.55 6.79 -1.84
C TYR A 146 -19.32 5.53 -2.68
N ALA A 147 -20.02 4.45 -2.33
CA ALA A 147 -19.89 3.18 -3.04
C ALA A 147 -21.28 2.63 -3.37
N LYS A 148 -21.36 1.93 -4.47
CA LYS A 148 -22.57 1.24 -4.91
C LYS A 148 -22.18 -0.08 -5.55
N SER A 149 -22.83 -1.16 -5.13
CA SER A 149 -22.68 -2.46 -5.80
C SER A 149 -23.41 -2.42 -7.13
N LEU A 150 -22.74 -2.90 -8.18
CA LEU A 150 -23.33 -2.94 -9.51
C LEU A 150 -23.86 -4.35 -9.80
N GLN A 151 -25.13 -4.40 -10.23
CA GLN A 151 -25.75 -5.64 -10.68
C GLN A 151 -25.92 -5.57 -12.19
N ARG A 152 -25.58 -6.65 -12.89
CA ARG A 152 -25.90 -6.79 -14.30
C ARG A 152 -27.42 -6.88 -14.45
N LYS A 153 -28.00 -5.98 -15.26
CA LYS A 153 -29.36 -6.20 -15.73
C LYS A 153 -29.35 -7.44 -16.61
N SER A 154 -30.16 -8.44 -16.28
CA SER A 154 -30.40 -9.57 -17.17
C SER A 154 -30.99 -9.01 -18.48
N VAL A 155 -30.31 -9.29 -19.58
CA VAL A 155 -30.88 -9.01 -20.90
C VAL A 155 -31.87 -10.14 -21.16
N GLU A 156 -33.17 -9.85 -21.00
CA GLU A 156 -34.18 -10.78 -21.51
C GLU A 156 -34.12 -10.75 -23.03
N CYS A 157 -33.77 -11.90 -23.60
CA CYS A 157 -33.88 -12.12 -25.03
C CYS A 157 -35.34 -12.33 -25.40
#